data_1853423e38f0a3d83b1c6d77a91aae10
#
_entry.id   1853423e38f0a3d83b1c6d77a91aae10
#
_cell.length_a   1.000
_cell.length_b   1.000
_cell.length_c   1.000
_cell.angle_alpha   90.00
_cell.angle_beta   90.00
_cell.angle_gamma   90.00
#
_symmetry.space_group_name_H-M   'P 1'
#
loop_
_entity.id
_entity.type
_entity.pdbx_description
1 polymer ?
#
loop_
_entity_poly.entity_id
_entity_poly.type
_entity_poly.pdbx_seq_one_letter_code
_entity_poly.pdbx_strand_id
1 'polypeptide(L)'
;MKVLRSLLLAGGALAIGTSLGRAAESDKASEKPYTITDGKVDKKTFNGWRRYTESCLRCHGPDGAGSSYAPSLVDSAKHLTQDEFNEIVVNGRINVNAASENVMPPFGEVEDVVSYLDDIWAYLKARADGALGRGRPPRIGD
;
A
#
# COMPACT_ATOMS: atom_id res chain seq x y z
N MET A 1 16.77 -60.22 53.82
CA MET A 1 17.85 -59.43 54.48
C MET A 1 18.13 -58.16 53.67
N LYS A 2 17.92 -57.03 54.41
CA LYS A 2 18.59 -55.71 54.25
C LYS A 2 18.58 -55.05 52.84
N VAL A 3 17.77 -54.02 52.66
CA VAL A 3 17.96 -52.58 52.86
C VAL A 3 18.97 -51.97 51.89
N LEU A 4 18.56 -51.03 51.07
CA LEU A 4 18.95 -49.64 51.29
C LEU A 4 18.22 -48.69 50.32
N ARG A 5 17.72 -47.65 50.87
CA ARG A 5 17.18 -46.43 50.25
C ARG A 5 18.30 -45.66 49.51
N SER A 6 17.97 -45.03 48.39
CA SER A 6 18.60 -43.75 48.06
C SER A 6 17.64 -42.89 47.27
N LEU A 7 17.25 -41.83 47.90
CA LEU A 7 16.54 -40.67 47.41
C LEU A 7 17.53 -39.86 46.56
N LEU A 8 17.19 -39.48 45.34
CA LEU A 8 17.86 -38.41 44.64
C LEU A 8 16.81 -37.45 44.07
N LEU A 9 16.74 -36.32 44.69
CA LEU A 9 16.10 -35.10 44.22
C LEU A 9 16.91 -34.57 43.04
N ALA A 10 16.28 -34.36 41.89
CA ALA A 10 16.83 -33.52 40.85
C ALA A 10 15.81 -32.49 40.46
N GLY A 11 16.16 -31.25 40.74
CA GLY A 11 15.32 -30.07 40.55
C GLY A 11 15.07 -29.79 39.05
N GLY A 12 13.81 -29.59 38.76
CA GLY A 12 13.39 -29.07 37.46
C GLY A 12 13.65 -27.56 37.35
N ALA A 13 14.51 -27.16 36.49
CA ALA A 13 14.67 -25.77 36.11
C ALA A 13 13.56 -25.40 35.12
N LEU A 14 12.65 -24.56 35.57
CA LEU A 14 11.59 -23.96 34.77
C LEU A 14 12.20 -22.86 33.92
N ALA A 15 12.45 -23.12 32.65
CA ALA A 15 12.85 -22.10 31.68
C ALA A 15 11.60 -21.34 31.23
N ILE A 16 11.39 -20.17 31.84
CA ILE A 16 10.40 -19.19 31.35
C ILE A 16 10.99 -18.52 30.11
N GLY A 17 10.63 -19.05 28.95
CA GLY A 17 10.91 -18.41 27.66
C GLY A 17 10.00 -17.19 27.48
N THR A 18 10.52 -16.01 27.71
CA THR A 18 9.89 -14.74 27.35
C THR A 18 9.90 -14.55 25.85
N SER A 19 8.83 -14.94 25.17
CA SER A 19 8.56 -14.55 23.78
C SER A 19 7.87 -13.19 23.75
N LEU A 20 8.61 -12.14 23.99
CA LEU A 20 8.20 -10.77 23.77
C LEU A 20 8.90 -10.29 22.50
N GLY A 21 8.14 -10.05 21.42
CA GLY A 21 8.72 -9.33 20.30
C GLY A 21 8.26 -9.71 18.90
N ARG A 22 6.96 -9.96 18.67
CA ARG A 22 6.47 -10.11 17.29
C ARG A 22 5.04 -9.62 17.04
N ALA A 23 4.50 -8.80 17.90
CA ALA A 23 3.13 -8.30 17.77
C ALA A 23 3.00 -6.90 17.15
N ALA A 24 4.11 -6.18 16.94
CA ALA A 24 4.06 -4.78 16.51
C ALA A 24 4.18 -4.56 14.99
N GLU A 25 4.51 -5.61 14.22
CA GLU A 25 4.76 -5.46 12.78
C GLU A 25 3.59 -5.92 11.89
N SER A 26 2.60 -6.62 12.46
CA SER A 26 1.44 -7.10 11.70
C SER A 26 0.28 -6.11 11.60
N ASP A 27 0.19 -5.09 12.46
CA ASP A 27 -0.93 -4.16 12.49
C ASP A 27 -0.83 -3.04 11.42
N LYS A 28 0.36 -2.78 10.90
CA LYS A 28 0.56 -1.74 9.88
C LYS A 28 0.14 -2.17 8.46
N ALA A 29 0.01 -3.46 8.21
CA ALA A 29 -0.35 -4.02 6.90
C ALA A 29 -1.87 -4.18 6.67
N SER A 30 -2.71 -3.99 7.69
CA SER A 30 -4.16 -4.17 7.60
C SER A 30 -4.98 -2.89 7.60
N GLU A 31 -4.36 -1.73 7.89
CA GLU A 31 -5.07 -0.46 7.91
C GLU A 31 -5.17 0.13 6.49
N LYS A 32 -6.41 0.39 6.07
CA LYS A 32 -6.64 1.01 4.76
C LYS A 32 -6.01 2.39 4.72
N PRO A 33 -5.26 2.74 3.66
CA PRO A 33 -4.58 4.04 3.56
C PRO A 33 -5.53 5.22 3.36
N TYR A 34 -6.84 4.97 3.25
CA TYR A 34 -7.89 5.95 2.99
C TYR A 34 -9.03 5.85 4.00
N THR A 35 -9.76 6.94 4.20
CA THR A 35 -11.00 6.97 4.99
C THR A 35 -12.16 7.46 4.13
N ILE A 36 -13.27 6.73 4.16
CA ILE A 36 -14.52 7.09 3.48
C ILE A 36 -15.66 7.02 4.50
N THR A 37 -16.38 8.14 4.66
CA THR A 37 -17.53 8.25 5.54
C THR A 37 -18.71 8.85 4.74
N ASP A 38 -19.83 8.16 4.72
CA ASP A 38 -21.03 8.57 3.97
C ASP A 38 -20.75 8.93 2.49
N GLY A 39 -19.87 8.14 1.85
CA GLY A 39 -19.46 8.35 0.48
C GLY A 39 -18.50 9.51 0.23
N LYS A 40 -18.06 10.20 1.29
CA LYS A 40 -17.10 11.31 1.23
C LYS A 40 -15.72 10.82 1.68
N VAL A 41 -14.69 11.27 0.97
CA VAL A 41 -13.29 10.92 1.27
C VAL A 41 -12.64 11.90 2.23
N ASP A 42 -11.65 11.45 2.98
CA ASP A 42 -10.78 12.30 3.78
C ASP A 42 -9.93 13.24 2.92
N LYS A 43 -9.28 14.20 3.58
CA LYS A 43 -8.42 15.20 2.92
C LYS A 43 -7.26 14.58 2.15
N LYS A 44 -6.65 13.53 2.69
CA LYS A 44 -5.52 12.82 2.08
C LYS A 44 -5.95 12.16 0.77
N THR A 45 -7.01 11.37 0.80
CA THR A 45 -7.56 10.68 -0.38
C THR A 45 -8.04 11.67 -1.45
N PHE A 46 -8.65 12.78 -1.04
CA PHE A 46 -9.04 13.85 -1.97
C PHE A 46 -7.82 14.50 -2.63
N ASN A 47 -6.77 14.80 -1.85
CA ASN A 47 -5.54 15.34 -2.40
C ASN A 47 -4.89 14.35 -3.38
N GLY A 48 -4.92 13.06 -3.08
CA GLY A 48 -4.45 12.01 -3.98
C GLY A 48 -5.17 12.00 -5.33
N TRP A 49 -6.50 12.16 -5.33
CA TRP A 49 -7.26 12.35 -6.57
C TRP A 49 -6.78 13.57 -7.36
N ARG A 50 -6.52 14.71 -6.69
CA ARG A 50 -5.99 15.91 -7.35
C ARG A 50 -4.64 15.66 -7.98
N ARG A 51 -3.68 15.12 -7.21
CA ARG A 51 -2.32 14.83 -7.71
C ARG A 51 -2.31 13.81 -8.83
N TYR A 52 -3.14 12.77 -8.70
CA TYR A 52 -3.36 11.82 -9.79
C TYR A 52 -3.84 12.54 -11.06
N THR A 53 -4.82 13.41 -10.95
CA THR A 53 -5.41 14.14 -12.08
C THR A 53 -4.39 15.07 -12.74
N GLU A 54 -3.52 15.70 -11.96
CA GLU A 54 -2.48 16.61 -12.44
C GLU A 54 -1.33 15.88 -13.14
N SER A 55 -0.87 14.74 -12.61
CA SER A 55 0.39 14.11 -13.04
C SER A 55 0.24 12.77 -13.76
N CYS A 56 -0.79 11.99 -13.47
CA CYS A 56 -0.91 10.59 -13.91
C CYS A 56 -2.01 10.36 -14.95
N LEU A 57 -3.07 11.16 -14.91
CA LEU A 57 -4.28 11.00 -15.73
C LEU A 57 -3.98 10.94 -17.22
N ARG A 58 -3.03 11.74 -17.69
CA ARG A 58 -2.70 11.85 -19.12
C ARG A 58 -2.32 10.50 -19.73
N CYS A 59 -1.59 9.67 -18.99
CA CYS A 59 -1.16 8.35 -19.44
C CYS A 59 -2.08 7.24 -18.95
N HIS A 60 -2.45 7.26 -17.67
CA HIS A 60 -3.22 6.19 -17.03
C HIS A 60 -4.75 6.34 -17.11
N GLY A 61 -5.20 7.34 -17.86
CA GLY A 61 -6.63 7.56 -18.13
C GLY A 61 -7.43 8.09 -16.94
N PRO A 62 -8.68 8.47 -17.16
CA PRO A 62 -9.58 8.91 -16.10
C PRO A 62 -9.73 7.82 -15.04
N ASP A 63 -9.70 8.25 -13.77
CA ASP A 63 -9.95 7.38 -12.61
C ASP A 63 -8.97 6.20 -12.45
N GLY A 64 -7.82 6.23 -13.10
CA GLY A 64 -6.86 5.13 -13.04
C GLY A 64 -7.25 3.90 -13.85
N ALA A 65 -8.22 4.04 -14.76
CA ALA A 65 -8.76 2.90 -15.51
C ALA A 65 -7.86 2.39 -16.64
N GLY A 66 -6.74 3.07 -16.89
CA GLY A 66 -5.85 2.77 -18.01
C GLY A 66 -6.24 3.51 -19.29
N SER A 67 -5.36 3.44 -20.28
CA SER A 67 -5.54 3.98 -21.62
C SER A 67 -4.77 3.16 -22.66
N SER A 68 -4.72 3.62 -23.90
CA SER A 68 -3.83 3.03 -24.92
C SER A 68 -2.33 3.27 -24.64
N TYR A 69 -1.99 4.19 -23.74
CA TYR A 69 -0.60 4.55 -23.42
C TYR A 69 -0.06 3.84 -22.18
N ALA A 70 -0.95 3.54 -21.21
CA ALA A 70 -0.51 2.99 -19.93
C ALA A 70 -1.59 2.09 -19.31
N PRO A 71 -1.18 1.08 -18.49
CA PRO A 71 -2.11 0.14 -17.90
C PRO A 71 -3.03 0.78 -16.84
N SER A 72 -4.08 0.05 -16.48
CA SER A 72 -4.97 0.38 -15.36
C SER A 72 -4.19 0.38 -14.05
N LEU A 73 -4.17 1.52 -13.35
CA LEU A 73 -3.60 1.62 -12.01
C LEU A 73 -4.56 1.06 -10.95
N VAL A 74 -5.86 1.08 -11.23
CA VAL A 74 -6.87 0.43 -10.37
C VAL A 74 -6.61 -1.07 -10.29
N ASP A 75 -6.28 -1.72 -11.41
CA ASP A 75 -5.95 -3.15 -11.40
C ASP A 75 -4.56 -3.40 -10.80
N SER A 76 -3.59 -2.55 -11.09
CA SER A 76 -2.25 -2.64 -10.51
C SER A 76 -2.28 -2.53 -8.98
N ALA A 77 -3.06 -1.59 -8.43
CA ALA A 77 -3.17 -1.39 -6.97
C ALA A 77 -3.87 -2.53 -6.21
N LYS A 78 -4.47 -3.50 -6.91
CA LYS A 78 -4.97 -4.74 -6.27
C LYS A 78 -3.84 -5.69 -5.87
N HIS A 79 -2.69 -5.59 -6.52
CA HIS A 79 -1.59 -6.55 -6.43
C HIS A 79 -0.30 -5.94 -5.89
N LEU A 80 -0.10 -4.62 -6.07
CA LEU A 80 1.07 -3.91 -5.57
C LEU A 80 0.91 -3.57 -4.09
N THR A 81 2.03 -3.60 -3.40
CA THR A 81 2.19 -2.92 -2.11
C THR A 81 2.43 -1.43 -2.32
N GLN A 82 2.29 -0.63 -1.27
CA GLN A 82 2.59 0.80 -1.33
C GLN A 82 4.06 1.06 -1.65
N ASP A 83 4.97 0.27 -1.10
CA ASP A 83 6.41 0.42 -1.33
C ASP A 83 6.77 0.13 -2.80
N GLU A 84 6.22 -0.92 -3.39
CA GLU A 84 6.39 -1.22 -4.81
C GLU A 84 5.82 -0.12 -5.71
N PHE A 85 4.65 0.42 -5.34
CA PHE A 85 4.08 1.58 -6.04
C PHE A 85 5.00 2.79 -5.97
N ASN A 86 5.50 3.13 -4.78
CA ASN A 86 6.41 4.25 -4.58
C ASN A 86 7.70 4.07 -5.38
N GLU A 87 8.29 2.88 -5.36
CA GLU A 87 9.49 2.56 -6.12
C GLU A 87 9.29 2.74 -7.62
N ILE A 88 8.17 2.23 -8.16
CA ILE A 88 7.82 2.37 -9.59
C ILE A 88 7.63 3.85 -9.96
N VAL A 89 6.96 4.64 -9.14
CA VAL A 89 6.73 6.05 -9.44
C VAL A 89 8.02 6.86 -9.37
N VAL A 90 8.84 6.64 -8.35
CA VAL A 90 10.11 7.36 -8.17
C VAL A 90 11.10 7.04 -9.27
N ASN A 91 11.28 5.76 -9.60
CA ASN A 91 12.32 5.31 -10.53
C ASN A 91 11.84 5.18 -11.98
N GLY A 92 10.53 5.24 -12.21
CA GLY A 92 9.94 4.94 -13.50
C GLY A 92 9.94 3.44 -13.80
N ARG A 93 9.43 3.08 -14.96
CA ARG A 93 9.39 1.68 -15.42
C ARG A 93 9.49 1.59 -16.92
N ILE A 94 10.33 0.68 -17.40
CA ILE A 94 10.46 0.33 -18.80
C ILE A 94 9.95 -1.09 -18.98
N ASN A 95 8.89 -1.27 -19.77
CA ASN A 95 8.39 -2.57 -20.20
C ASN A 95 8.55 -2.68 -21.70
N VAL A 96 9.56 -3.44 -22.13
CA VAL A 96 9.80 -3.74 -23.54
C VAL A 96 9.42 -5.19 -23.78
N ASN A 97 8.54 -5.41 -24.74
CA ASN A 97 8.23 -6.73 -25.27
C ASN A 97 8.16 -6.68 -26.80
N ALA A 98 8.00 -7.84 -27.46
CA ALA A 98 8.01 -7.94 -28.92
C ALA A 98 6.91 -7.12 -29.63
N ALA A 99 5.88 -6.69 -28.91
CA ALA A 99 4.72 -5.99 -29.45
C ALA A 99 4.63 -4.51 -29.03
N SER A 100 5.31 -4.11 -27.95
CA SER A 100 5.21 -2.74 -27.45
C SER A 100 6.42 -2.35 -26.58
N GLU A 101 6.76 -1.08 -26.64
CA GLU A 101 7.68 -0.42 -25.72
C GLU A 101 6.87 0.62 -24.92
N ASN A 102 6.66 0.33 -23.64
CA ASN A 102 5.95 1.23 -22.74
C ASN A 102 6.94 1.78 -21.72
N VAL A 103 7.08 3.10 -21.67
CA VAL A 103 7.96 3.80 -20.75
C VAL A 103 7.12 4.66 -19.82
N MET A 104 7.22 4.41 -18.53
CA MET A 104 6.80 5.33 -17.49
C MET A 104 8.02 6.12 -17.03
N PRO A 105 8.05 7.46 -17.21
CA PRO A 105 9.19 8.26 -16.78
C PRO A 105 9.32 8.25 -15.24
N PRO A 106 10.52 8.47 -14.70
CA PRO A 106 10.72 8.65 -13.27
C PRO A 106 10.14 9.98 -12.79
N PHE A 107 9.50 9.97 -11.63
CA PHE A 107 8.94 11.15 -10.97
C PHE A 107 9.69 11.51 -9.68
N GLY A 108 10.82 10.87 -9.39
CA GLY A 108 11.59 11.06 -8.16
C GLY A 108 12.06 12.50 -7.90
N GLU A 109 12.19 13.32 -8.95
CA GLU A 109 12.54 14.74 -8.85
C GLU A 109 11.34 15.70 -8.96
N VAL A 110 10.12 15.15 -9.12
CA VAL A 110 8.89 15.95 -9.20
C VAL A 110 8.30 16.10 -7.80
N GLU A 111 8.61 17.22 -7.14
CA GLU A 111 8.24 17.46 -5.73
C GLU A 111 6.74 17.26 -5.46
N ASP A 112 5.89 17.75 -6.35
CA ASP A 112 4.42 17.60 -6.24
C ASP A 112 3.92 16.15 -6.36
N VAL A 113 4.74 15.24 -6.86
CA VAL A 113 4.44 13.81 -6.87
C VAL A 113 5.05 13.12 -5.67
N VAL A 114 6.35 13.31 -5.43
CA VAL A 114 7.09 12.63 -4.35
C VAL A 114 6.53 12.99 -2.97
N SER A 115 6.21 14.25 -2.74
CA SER A 115 5.65 14.71 -1.45
C SER A 115 4.25 14.19 -1.16
N TYR A 116 3.54 13.67 -2.17
CA TYR A 116 2.15 13.21 -2.05
C TYR A 116 1.94 11.78 -2.56
N LEU A 117 2.98 10.94 -2.61
CA LEU A 117 2.87 9.54 -3.00
C LEU A 117 1.85 8.78 -2.15
N ASP A 118 1.87 8.99 -0.84
CA ASP A 118 0.94 8.36 0.09
C ASP A 118 -0.52 8.78 -0.16
N ASP A 119 -0.72 10.01 -0.59
CA ASP A 119 -2.05 10.52 -0.91
C ASP A 119 -2.55 9.92 -2.24
N ILE A 120 -1.67 9.87 -3.25
CA ILE A 120 -1.98 9.25 -4.55
C ILE A 120 -2.27 7.76 -4.35
N TRP A 121 -1.48 7.06 -3.53
CA TRP A 121 -1.73 5.68 -3.18
C TRP A 121 -3.08 5.48 -2.50
N ALA A 122 -3.43 6.33 -1.52
CA ALA A 122 -4.71 6.28 -0.82
C ALA A 122 -5.89 6.39 -1.81
N TYR A 123 -5.82 7.30 -2.76
CA TYR A 123 -6.82 7.44 -3.82
C TYR A 123 -6.92 6.18 -4.68
N LEU A 124 -5.80 5.71 -5.23
CA LEU A 124 -5.78 4.53 -6.10
C LEU A 124 -6.24 3.27 -5.39
N LYS A 125 -5.85 3.12 -4.13
CA LYS A 125 -6.27 1.98 -3.31
C LYS A 125 -7.77 2.00 -3.01
N ALA A 126 -8.34 3.17 -2.69
CA ALA A 126 -9.78 3.33 -2.52
C ALA A 126 -10.57 2.97 -3.80
N ARG A 127 -10.01 3.31 -4.97
CA ARG A 127 -10.55 2.92 -6.27
C ARG A 127 -10.45 1.41 -6.50
N ALA A 128 -9.29 0.84 -6.24
CA ALA A 128 -9.00 -0.59 -6.44
C ALA A 128 -9.86 -1.50 -5.56
N ASP A 129 -10.13 -1.07 -4.33
CA ASP A 129 -10.99 -1.78 -3.38
C ASP A 129 -12.49 -1.60 -3.67
N GLY A 130 -12.86 -0.80 -4.69
CA GLY A 130 -14.24 -0.50 -5.01
C GLY A 130 -14.94 0.41 -4.00
N ALA A 131 -14.21 0.96 -3.05
CA ALA A 131 -14.75 1.84 -2.02
C ALA A 131 -15.07 3.25 -2.54
N LEU A 132 -14.43 3.65 -3.65
CA LEU A 132 -14.61 4.95 -4.28
C LEU A 132 -15.09 4.80 -5.74
N GLY A 133 -16.16 5.50 -6.07
CA GLY A 133 -16.71 5.58 -7.43
C GLY A 133 -15.85 6.41 -8.39
N ARG A 134 -16.27 6.53 -9.64
CA ARG A 134 -15.58 7.32 -10.68
C ARG A 134 -15.84 8.82 -10.53
N GLY A 135 -14.93 9.60 -11.09
CA GLY A 135 -15.04 11.06 -11.12
C GLY A 135 -14.44 11.75 -9.89
N ARG A 136 -14.74 13.03 -9.73
CA ARG A 136 -14.28 13.81 -8.58
C ARG A 136 -14.96 13.31 -7.31
N PRO A 137 -14.21 12.86 -6.30
CA PRO A 137 -14.81 12.44 -5.05
C PRO A 137 -15.34 13.63 -4.23
N PRO A 138 -16.47 13.49 -3.54
CA PRO A 138 -16.87 14.45 -2.52
C PRO A 138 -15.95 14.34 -1.31
N ARG A 139 -15.66 15.47 -0.65
CA ARG A 139 -14.73 15.52 0.49
C ARG A 139 -15.47 15.72 1.81
N ILE A 140 -14.98 15.10 2.88
CA ILE A 140 -15.44 15.37 4.24
C ILE A 140 -15.12 16.84 4.58
N GLY A 141 -16.13 17.58 5.00
CA GLY A 141 -16.00 19.00 5.37
C GLY A 141 -16.28 20.01 4.24
N ASP A 142 -16.74 19.52 3.07
CA ASP A 142 -17.33 20.38 2.02
C ASP A 142 -18.82 20.59 2.25
#